data_0206e553ae2893b214914f726c3dbd15
#
_entry.id   0206e553ae2893b214914f726c3dbd15
#
_cell.length_a   1.000
_cell.length_b   1.000
_cell.length_c   1.000
_cell.angle_alpha   90.00
_cell.angle_beta   90.00
_cell.angle_gamma   90.00
#
_symmetry.space_group_name_H-M   'P 1'
#
loop_
_entity.id
_entity.type
_entity.pdbx_description
1 polymer ?
#
loop_
_entity_poly.entity_id
_entity_poly.type
_entity_poly.pdbx_seq_one_letter_code
_entity_poly.pdbx_strand_id
1 'polypeptide(L)'
;MKQALILFTRIPVPGKTKTRLMPYFSPKQCAKLHTCFLKDISDQCRKVKADCFVCYAPENGDVKELQDILGKQKEYFPQTGESLGQRMYHSLEYVLGLGYDVCLLMGTDIPEVSSPDLEKAFQVLKEKDAVFGRTADGGYYLVGMKRPIPE
;
A
#
# COMPACT_ATOMS: atom_id res chain seq x y z
N MET A 1 -19.98 5.06 5.30
CA MET A 1 -18.76 4.58 5.93
C MET A 1 -17.53 5.29 5.36
N LYS A 2 -16.72 5.83 6.22
CA LYS A 2 -15.52 6.53 5.78
C LYS A 2 -14.40 5.51 5.52
N GLN A 3 -13.95 5.42 4.28
CA GLN A 3 -13.01 4.39 3.83
C GLN A 3 -11.66 4.99 3.49
N ALA A 4 -10.59 4.29 3.86
CA ALA A 4 -9.22 4.67 3.54
C ALA A 4 -8.48 3.51 2.89
N LEU A 5 -7.52 3.86 2.04
CA LEU A 5 -6.66 2.90 1.34
C LEU A 5 -5.22 3.36 1.47
N ILE A 6 -4.34 2.47 1.92
CA ILE A 6 -2.92 2.75 2.07
C ILE A 6 -2.14 2.00 1.00
N LEU A 7 -1.36 2.73 0.21
CA LEU A 7 -0.33 2.13 -0.64
C LEU A 7 0.94 1.98 0.20
N PHE A 8 1.29 0.74 0.50
CA PHE A 8 2.46 0.41 1.31
C PHE A 8 3.61 0.08 0.37
N THR A 9 4.55 0.99 0.22
CA THR A 9 5.53 0.92 -0.87
C THR A 9 6.92 1.39 -0.47
N ARG A 10 7.88 1.17 -1.37
CA ARG A 10 9.22 1.71 -1.25
C ARG A 10 9.44 2.78 -2.31
N ILE A 11 10.30 3.74 -1.99
CA ILE A 11 10.75 4.74 -2.96
C ILE A 11 11.59 4.01 -4.02
N PRO A 12 11.34 4.22 -5.34
CA PRO A 12 12.11 3.55 -6.39
C PRO A 12 13.56 4.05 -6.41
N VAL A 13 14.47 3.24 -5.88
CA VAL A 13 15.90 3.53 -5.86
C VAL A 13 16.63 2.38 -6.53
N PRO A 14 17.44 2.63 -7.58
CA PRO A 14 18.22 1.58 -8.23
C PRO A 14 19.09 0.85 -7.22
N GLY A 15 19.07 -0.49 -7.27
CA GLY A 15 19.83 -1.34 -6.37
C GLY A 15 19.14 -1.66 -5.05
N LYS A 16 18.03 -0.98 -4.72
CA LYS A 16 17.30 -1.18 -3.46
C LYS A 16 15.85 -1.56 -3.65
N THR A 17 15.37 -1.57 -4.90
CA THR A 17 13.98 -1.86 -5.22
C THR A 17 13.92 -3.08 -6.12
N LYS A 18 13.02 -4.02 -5.78
CA LYS A 18 12.81 -5.26 -6.54
C LYS A 18 14.10 -6.05 -6.74
N THR A 19 14.90 -6.17 -5.69
CA THR A 19 16.24 -6.80 -5.74
C THR A 19 16.20 -8.25 -6.20
N ARG A 20 15.13 -8.99 -5.96
CA ARG A 20 15.00 -10.38 -6.43
C ARG A 20 14.93 -10.50 -7.95
N LEU A 21 14.70 -9.41 -8.67
CA LEU A 21 14.68 -9.37 -10.14
C LEU A 21 16.05 -9.06 -10.73
N MET A 22 17.03 -8.68 -9.92
CA MET A 22 18.35 -8.26 -10.40
C MET A 22 19.12 -9.30 -11.20
N PRO A 23 18.98 -10.63 -10.98
CA PRO A 23 19.61 -11.58 -11.89
C PRO A 23 19.16 -11.46 -13.34
N TYR A 24 17.98 -10.89 -13.58
CA TYR A 24 17.37 -10.76 -14.90
C TYR A 24 17.35 -9.34 -15.42
N PHE A 25 17.35 -8.35 -14.52
CA PHE A 25 17.21 -6.93 -14.86
C PHE A 25 18.28 -6.11 -14.15
N SER A 26 18.71 -5.01 -14.78
CA SER A 26 19.62 -4.07 -14.14
C SER A 26 18.91 -3.34 -12.99
N PRO A 27 19.67 -2.76 -12.03
CA PRO A 27 19.06 -1.96 -10.96
C PRO A 27 18.15 -0.84 -11.47
N LYS A 28 18.53 -0.16 -12.55
CA LYS A 28 17.70 0.88 -13.16
C LYS A 28 16.40 0.31 -13.73
N GLN A 29 16.47 -0.86 -14.36
CA GLN A 29 15.29 -1.52 -14.90
C GLN A 29 14.35 -1.95 -13.78
N CYS A 30 14.86 -2.45 -12.66
CA CYS A 30 14.06 -2.82 -11.50
C CYS A 30 13.32 -1.62 -10.93
N ALA A 31 14.01 -0.48 -10.77
CA ALA A 31 13.39 0.75 -10.27
C ALA A 31 12.33 1.26 -11.24
N LYS A 32 12.56 1.17 -12.55
CA LYS A 32 11.60 1.58 -13.57
C LYS A 32 10.36 0.70 -13.56
N LEU A 33 10.52 -0.62 -13.41
CA LEU A 33 9.39 -1.54 -13.27
C LEU A 33 8.56 -1.19 -12.04
N HIS A 34 9.20 -0.90 -10.92
CA HIS A 34 8.49 -0.51 -9.70
C HIS A 34 7.68 0.79 -9.93
N THR A 35 8.28 1.75 -10.63
CA THR A 35 7.58 2.99 -10.99
C THR A 35 6.32 2.70 -11.83
N CYS A 36 6.42 1.81 -12.82
CA CYS A 36 5.29 1.43 -13.65
C CYS A 36 4.20 0.73 -12.83
N PHE A 37 4.58 -0.17 -11.93
CA PHE A 37 3.64 -0.87 -11.05
C PHE A 37 2.91 0.12 -10.14
N LEU A 38 3.64 1.11 -9.60
CA LEU A 38 3.04 2.14 -8.76
C LEU A 38 1.99 2.94 -9.51
N LYS A 39 2.27 3.33 -10.75
CA LYS A 39 1.32 4.08 -11.57
C LYS A 39 0.06 3.26 -11.86
N ASP A 40 0.23 2.00 -12.23
CA ASP A 40 -0.90 1.11 -12.55
C ASP A 40 -1.79 0.90 -11.32
N ILE A 41 -1.19 0.65 -10.17
CA ILE A 41 -1.90 0.44 -8.91
C ILE A 41 -2.62 1.73 -8.49
N SER A 42 -1.96 2.87 -8.60
CA SER A 42 -2.56 4.17 -8.27
C SER A 42 -3.80 4.45 -9.13
N ASP A 43 -3.75 4.11 -10.42
CA ASP A 43 -4.89 4.28 -11.32
C ASP A 43 -6.08 3.45 -10.86
N GLN A 44 -5.85 2.21 -10.41
CA GLN A 44 -6.92 1.37 -9.87
C GLN A 44 -7.46 1.93 -8.56
N CYS A 45 -6.60 2.44 -7.69
CA CYS A 45 -7.02 3.00 -6.41
C CYS A 45 -7.90 4.24 -6.57
N ARG A 46 -7.64 5.06 -7.59
CA ARG A 46 -8.42 6.27 -7.85
C ARG A 46 -9.87 5.97 -8.28
N LYS A 47 -10.13 4.77 -8.76
CA LYS A 47 -11.48 4.36 -9.16
C LYS A 47 -12.33 3.93 -7.97
N VAL A 48 -11.74 3.77 -6.80
CA VAL A 48 -12.41 3.33 -5.58
C VAL A 48 -12.80 4.55 -4.75
N LYS A 49 -13.96 4.50 -4.12
CA LYS A 49 -14.44 5.58 -3.24
C LYS A 49 -13.77 5.48 -1.87
N ALA A 50 -12.55 5.95 -1.79
CA ALA A 50 -11.74 5.93 -0.56
C ALA A 50 -10.69 7.02 -0.62
N ASP A 51 -10.26 7.52 0.54
CA ASP A 51 -9.12 8.43 0.61
C ASP A 51 -7.84 7.60 0.55
N CYS A 52 -6.92 7.97 -0.34
CA CYS A 52 -5.69 7.23 -0.56
C CYS A 52 -4.52 7.86 0.18
N PHE A 53 -3.79 7.02 0.90
CA PHE A 53 -2.57 7.38 1.63
C PHE A 53 -1.41 6.60 1.05
N VAL A 54 -0.21 7.16 1.18
CA VAL A 54 1.02 6.48 0.77
C VAL A 54 1.94 6.34 1.99
N CYS A 55 2.27 5.10 2.35
CA CYS A 55 3.18 4.80 3.44
C CYS A 55 4.48 4.25 2.84
N TYR A 56 5.57 4.98 2.99
CA TYR A 56 6.79 4.73 2.23
C TYR A 56 7.99 4.34 3.09
N ALA A 57 8.94 3.66 2.46
CA ALA A 57 10.27 3.36 2.99
C ALA A 57 11.30 3.68 1.91
N PRO A 58 12.53 4.02 2.26
CA PRO A 58 13.02 4.22 3.63
C PRO A 58 12.48 5.50 4.25
N GLU A 59 12.43 5.55 5.59
CA GLU A 59 11.90 6.68 6.35
C GLU A 59 12.60 8.00 6.03
N ASN A 60 13.91 7.95 5.81
CA ASN A 60 14.73 9.11 5.47
C ASN A 60 14.94 9.29 3.97
N GLY A 61 14.17 8.59 3.14
CA GLY A 61 14.27 8.70 1.70
C GLY A 61 13.57 9.94 1.16
N ASP A 62 13.82 10.23 -0.11
CA ASP A 62 13.23 11.40 -0.78
C ASP A 62 11.81 11.08 -1.25
N VAL A 63 10.84 11.46 -0.46
CA VAL A 63 9.42 11.23 -0.77
C VAL A 63 8.97 11.98 -2.03
N LYS A 64 9.75 12.97 -2.46
CA LYS A 64 9.44 13.77 -3.65
C LYS A 64 9.36 12.89 -4.91
N GLU A 65 10.20 11.86 -4.99
CA GLU A 65 10.14 10.91 -6.10
C GLU A 65 8.79 10.20 -6.17
N LEU A 66 8.24 9.79 -5.03
CA LEU A 66 6.90 9.18 -4.98
C LEU A 66 5.82 10.20 -5.32
N GLN A 67 5.95 11.43 -4.84
CA GLN A 67 4.99 12.49 -5.15
C GLN A 67 4.95 12.78 -6.64
N ASP A 68 6.10 12.74 -7.32
CA ASP A 68 6.17 12.93 -8.76
C ASP A 68 5.51 11.79 -9.54
N ILE A 69 5.58 10.56 -9.02
CA ILE A 69 4.99 9.39 -9.66
C ILE A 69 3.48 9.30 -9.40
N LEU A 70 3.08 9.46 -8.14
CA LEU A 70 1.72 9.20 -7.67
C LEU A 70 0.84 10.44 -7.60
N GLY A 71 1.45 11.61 -7.63
CA GLY A 71 0.71 12.87 -7.60
C GLY A 71 0.04 13.16 -6.27
N LYS A 72 -1.10 13.84 -6.32
CA LYS A 72 -1.81 14.25 -5.12
C LYS A 72 -2.51 13.07 -4.45
N GLN A 73 -2.15 12.82 -3.19
CA GLN A 73 -2.76 11.84 -2.32
C GLN A 73 -3.22 12.53 -1.04
N LYS A 74 -3.98 11.84 -0.21
CA LYS A 74 -4.44 12.44 1.05
C LYS A 74 -3.27 12.79 1.96
N GLU A 75 -2.32 11.87 2.07
CA GLU A 75 -1.10 12.09 2.86
C GLU A 75 -0.03 11.10 2.46
N TYR A 76 1.24 11.52 2.53
CA TYR A 76 2.42 10.66 2.41
C TYR A 76 3.06 10.61 3.80
N PHE A 77 3.29 9.41 4.33
CA PHE A 77 3.93 9.26 5.65
C PHE A 77 4.88 8.06 5.66
N PRO A 78 5.95 8.12 6.47
CA PRO A 78 6.95 7.05 6.47
C PRO A 78 6.49 5.82 7.24
N GLN A 79 7.00 4.66 6.82
CA GLN A 79 6.82 3.42 7.57
C GLN A 79 7.62 3.49 8.88
N THR A 80 7.03 3.02 9.98
CA THR A 80 7.69 2.98 11.28
C THR A 80 7.53 1.60 11.90
N GLY A 81 8.59 1.12 12.57
CA GLY A 81 8.60 -0.19 13.21
C GLY A 81 9.82 -1.00 12.82
N GLU A 82 10.11 -2.04 13.61
CA GLU A 82 11.31 -2.87 13.42
C GLU A 82 11.07 -4.05 12.50
N SER A 83 9.82 -4.51 12.38
CA SER A 83 9.45 -5.63 11.51
C SER A 83 8.41 -5.17 10.49
N LEU A 84 8.25 -5.96 9.42
CA LEU A 84 7.23 -5.69 8.42
C LEU A 84 5.83 -5.66 9.05
N GLY A 85 5.54 -6.62 9.92
CA GLY A 85 4.26 -6.67 10.62
C GLY A 85 3.98 -5.44 11.46
N GLN A 86 5.00 -4.96 12.20
CA GLN A 86 4.87 -3.73 12.98
C GLN A 86 4.63 -2.51 12.10
N ARG A 87 5.35 -2.42 10.98
CA ARG A 87 5.20 -1.30 10.05
C ARG A 87 3.80 -1.28 9.44
N MET A 88 3.27 -2.43 9.06
CA MET A 88 1.91 -2.54 8.54
C MET A 88 0.88 -2.15 9.59
N TYR A 89 1.02 -2.67 10.80
CA TYR A 89 0.11 -2.36 11.90
C TYR A 89 0.12 -0.87 12.25
N HIS A 90 1.31 -0.28 12.35
CA HIS A 90 1.44 1.14 12.68
C HIS A 90 0.77 2.03 11.62
N SER A 91 0.90 1.67 10.34
CA SER A 91 0.28 2.44 9.27
C SER A 91 -1.25 2.34 9.31
N LEU A 92 -1.79 1.15 9.55
CA LEU A 92 -3.24 0.96 9.71
C LEU A 92 -3.77 1.72 10.93
N GLU A 93 -3.07 1.62 12.06
CA GLU A 93 -3.45 2.32 13.29
C GLU A 93 -3.42 3.83 13.11
N TYR A 94 -2.40 4.36 12.43
CA TYR A 94 -2.28 5.78 12.18
C TYR A 94 -3.48 6.31 11.38
N VAL A 95 -3.82 5.64 10.28
CA VAL A 95 -4.90 6.08 9.39
C VAL A 95 -6.25 5.91 10.06
N LEU A 96 -6.49 4.79 10.73
CA LEU A 96 -7.74 4.58 11.46
C LEU A 96 -7.91 5.61 12.58
N GLY A 97 -6.80 6.03 13.20
CA GLY A 97 -6.81 7.08 14.22
C GLY A 97 -7.23 8.45 13.70
N LEU A 98 -7.18 8.67 12.38
CA LEU A 98 -7.63 9.91 11.77
C LEU A 98 -9.15 9.99 11.63
N GLY A 99 -9.87 8.92 11.97
CA GLY A 99 -11.34 8.92 11.97
C GLY A 99 -11.98 8.07 10.89
N TYR A 100 -11.21 7.23 10.20
CA TYR A 100 -11.75 6.32 9.20
C TYR A 100 -12.37 5.09 9.86
N ASP A 101 -13.46 4.61 9.29
CA ASP A 101 -14.16 3.43 9.81
C ASP A 101 -13.47 2.13 9.40
N VAL A 102 -12.96 2.08 8.18
CA VAL A 102 -12.25 0.93 7.62
C VAL A 102 -11.02 1.41 6.86
N CYS A 103 -10.01 0.56 6.83
CA CYS A 103 -8.77 0.86 6.12
C CYS A 103 -8.23 -0.41 5.45
N LEU A 104 -7.90 -0.31 4.17
CA LEU A 104 -7.16 -1.33 3.44
C LEU A 104 -5.72 -0.90 3.29
N LEU A 105 -4.81 -1.86 3.45
CA LEU A 105 -3.39 -1.66 3.17
C LEU A 105 -3.01 -2.61 2.04
N MET A 106 -2.38 -2.07 1.00
CA MET A 106 -2.00 -2.83 -0.18
C MET A 106 -0.52 -2.66 -0.47
N GLY A 107 0.18 -3.81 -0.67
CA GLY A 107 1.55 -3.80 -1.19
C GLY A 107 1.55 -3.47 -2.67
N THR A 108 2.67 -2.96 -3.17
CA THR A 108 2.78 -2.47 -4.54
C THR A 108 3.60 -3.39 -5.45
N ASP A 109 3.84 -4.64 -5.01
CA ASP A 109 4.63 -5.59 -5.81
C ASP A 109 3.79 -6.36 -6.83
N ILE A 110 2.45 -6.29 -6.73
CA ILE A 110 1.55 -7.02 -7.62
C ILE A 110 0.65 -6.02 -8.34
N PRO A 111 0.86 -5.79 -9.65
CA PRO A 111 0.06 -4.82 -10.40
C PRO A 111 -1.32 -5.32 -10.81
N GLU A 112 -1.66 -6.56 -10.51
CA GLU A 112 -2.88 -7.22 -10.96
C GLU A 112 -4.11 -6.89 -10.11
N VAL A 113 -3.93 -6.17 -8.99
CA VAL A 113 -5.05 -5.77 -8.15
C VAL A 113 -5.90 -4.74 -8.89
N SER A 114 -7.18 -4.99 -9.00
CA SER A 114 -8.12 -4.14 -9.73
C SER A 114 -9.04 -3.38 -8.77
N SER A 115 -9.67 -2.31 -9.28
CA SER A 115 -10.65 -1.57 -8.47
C SER A 115 -11.83 -2.44 -8.00
N PRO A 116 -12.37 -3.38 -8.81
CA PRO A 116 -13.38 -4.32 -8.30
C PRO A 116 -12.90 -5.18 -7.13
N ASP A 117 -11.62 -5.59 -7.13
CA ASP A 117 -11.05 -6.36 -6.02
C ASP A 117 -11.02 -5.53 -4.73
N LEU A 118 -10.65 -4.26 -4.85
CA LEU A 118 -10.62 -3.34 -3.72
C LEU A 118 -12.02 -3.06 -3.18
N GLU A 119 -12.98 -2.87 -4.06
CA GLU A 119 -14.37 -2.65 -3.67
C GLU A 119 -14.95 -3.87 -2.96
N LYS A 120 -14.61 -5.07 -3.43
CA LYS A 120 -15.02 -6.32 -2.79
C LYS A 120 -14.44 -6.43 -1.38
N ALA A 121 -13.18 -6.06 -1.21
CA ALA A 121 -12.53 -6.08 0.11
C ALA A 121 -13.23 -5.12 1.07
N PHE A 122 -13.58 -3.91 0.62
CA PHE A 122 -14.35 -2.98 1.45
C PHE A 122 -15.73 -3.52 1.80
N GLN A 123 -16.38 -4.22 0.89
CA GLN A 123 -17.68 -4.85 1.17
C GLN A 123 -17.55 -5.92 2.25
N VAL A 124 -16.51 -6.75 2.18
CA VAL A 124 -16.25 -7.76 3.22
C VAL A 124 -16.03 -7.11 4.57
N LEU A 125 -15.33 -5.97 4.61
CA LEU A 125 -15.07 -5.25 5.86
C LEU A 125 -16.33 -4.65 6.50
N LYS A 126 -17.42 -4.51 5.77
CA LYS A 126 -18.69 -4.09 6.38
C LYS A 126 -19.26 -5.14 7.31
N GLU A 127 -18.95 -6.41 7.06
CA GLU A 127 -19.48 -7.56 7.81
C GLU A 127 -18.42 -8.25 8.68
N LYS A 128 -17.14 -8.12 8.33
CA LYS A 128 -16.03 -8.79 9.00
C LYS A 128 -15.09 -7.76 9.62
N ASP A 129 -14.35 -8.18 10.64
CA ASP A 129 -13.42 -7.29 11.33
C ASP A 129 -12.10 -7.11 10.57
N ALA A 130 -11.74 -8.06 9.72
CA ALA A 130 -10.52 -8.01 8.94
C ALA A 130 -10.68 -8.76 7.62
N VAL A 131 -9.85 -8.41 6.64
CA VAL A 131 -9.79 -9.08 5.35
C VAL A 131 -8.33 -9.23 4.94
N PHE A 132 -8.00 -10.35 4.28
CA PHE A 132 -6.67 -10.64 3.77
C PHE A 132 -6.77 -11.11 2.33
N GLY A 133 -5.97 -10.50 1.45
CA GLY A 133 -5.78 -10.97 0.09
C GLY A 133 -4.45 -11.69 -0.01
N ARG A 134 -4.45 -12.93 -0.52
CA ARG A 134 -3.25 -13.76 -0.59
C ARG A 134 -2.69 -13.85 -2.00
N THR A 135 -1.37 -13.94 -2.09
CA THR A 135 -0.68 -14.28 -3.33
C THR A 135 -0.53 -15.80 -3.45
N ALA A 136 -0.18 -16.27 -4.65
CA ALA A 136 0.00 -17.70 -4.90
C ALA A 136 1.13 -18.32 -4.09
N ASP A 137 2.11 -17.53 -3.69
CA ASP A 137 3.27 -17.98 -2.91
C ASP A 137 3.05 -17.91 -1.39
N GLY A 138 1.82 -17.63 -0.95
CA GLY A 138 1.47 -17.61 0.47
C GLY A 138 1.63 -16.26 1.17
N GLY A 139 2.12 -15.23 0.47
CA GLY A 139 2.19 -13.88 1.02
C GLY A 139 0.84 -13.17 0.95
N TYR A 140 0.81 -11.93 1.47
CA TYR A 140 -0.38 -11.09 1.40
C TYR A 140 -0.08 -9.86 0.56
N TYR A 141 -0.98 -9.51 -0.36
CA TYR A 141 -0.92 -8.26 -1.10
C TYR A 141 -1.90 -7.22 -0.55
N LEU A 142 -2.84 -7.65 0.27
CA LEU A 142 -3.92 -6.81 0.77
C LEU A 142 -4.26 -7.21 2.20
N VAL A 143 -4.32 -6.23 3.09
CA VAL A 143 -4.75 -6.42 4.48
C VAL A 143 -5.72 -5.30 4.81
N GLY A 144 -6.88 -5.64 5.35
CA GLY A 144 -7.86 -4.63 5.73
C GLY A 144 -8.33 -4.82 7.17
N MET A 145 -8.65 -3.71 7.82
CA MET A 145 -9.16 -3.70 9.19
C MET A 145 -10.24 -2.64 9.36
N LYS A 146 -11.18 -2.94 10.26
CA LYS A 146 -12.07 -1.94 10.83
C LYS A 146 -11.34 -1.19 11.94
N ARG A 147 -11.89 -0.05 12.34
CA ARG A 147 -11.39 0.69 13.49
C ARG A 147 -11.30 -0.27 14.68
N PRO A 148 -10.14 -0.34 15.36
CA PRO A 148 -10.00 -1.24 16.51
C PRO A 148 -11.02 -0.92 17.58
N ILE A 149 -11.64 -1.99 18.12
CA ILE A 149 -12.51 -1.84 19.27
C ILE A 149 -11.60 -1.75 20.48
N PRO A 150 -11.73 -0.71 21.33
CA PRO A 150 -10.92 -0.63 22.56
C PRO A 150 -11.18 -1.85 23.43
N GLU A 151 -10.13 -2.53 23.82
CA GLU A 151 -10.22 -3.65 24.76
C GLU A 151 -10.45 -3.15 26.18
#